data_a30aaafc06494878d7f13601dd0a3657
#
_entry.id   a30aaafc06494878d7f13601dd0a3657
#
_cell.length_a   1.000
_cell.length_b   1.000
_cell.length_c   1.000
_cell.angle_alpha   90.00
_cell.angle_beta   90.00
_cell.angle_gamma   90.00
#
_symmetry.space_group_name_H-M   'P 1'
#
loop_
_entity.id
_entity.type
_entity.pdbx_description
1 polymer ?
#
loop_
_entity_poly.entity_id
_entity_poly.type
_entity_poly.pdbx_seq_one_letter_code
_entity_poly.pdbx_strand_id
1 'polypeptide(L)'
;MRNALGLLLACVVSAAVIAGVWYFAFSPQAILSSAPATVKAAQADRLPASAKSADDVPVTAAISGKPAAPQPAAPPAGPAVAAAVQPAAAPCANPDALGVSRVVEVDTTGGPGFGFEHFKQLDFLADKEVVLTFDDGPWPGNTPAVLKALADQCTKAVFFPIGKHASYHPEILKQVLAAGHTVGSHTWSHANLNSKKITDQQAKDEIEKGFSAVKMALGTAPAPFFRFPELQHGPASVTYLEQRNVAIFSCDLDSFDYKKNNTPAKEIETVMGGLTKLGKGIILMHDFQKHTAEALPELLRRLKAGGYKIVQMKPKGTLETLAEYDDMVQKDGKVPVSSARPVASVVQTVSQ
;
A
#
# COMPACT_ATOMS: atom_id res chain seq x y z
N MET A 1 -9.73 63.97 18.10
CA MET A 1 -8.88 63.40 19.18
C MET A 1 -9.34 62.05 19.71
N ARG A 2 -10.63 61.64 19.57
CA ARG A 2 -11.12 60.31 20.07
C ARG A 2 -10.63 59.12 19.25
N ASN A 3 -10.33 59.27 17.95
CA ASN A 3 -9.92 58.15 17.08
C ASN A 3 -8.40 57.84 17.17
N ALA A 4 -7.57 58.78 17.58
CA ALA A 4 -6.14 58.55 17.74
C ALA A 4 -5.81 57.71 19.00
N LEU A 5 -6.61 57.89 20.05
CA LEU A 5 -6.40 57.12 21.30
C LEU A 5 -6.81 55.65 21.16
N GLY A 6 -7.85 55.36 20.37
CA GLY A 6 -8.27 53.99 20.07
C GLY A 6 -7.25 53.21 19.23
N LEU A 7 -6.60 53.87 18.27
CA LEU A 7 -5.57 53.24 17.43
C LEU A 7 -4.30 52.92 18.22
N LEU A 8 -3.90 53.80 19.14
CA LEU A 8 -2.75 53.58 20.02
C LEU A 8 -2.96 52.41 21.00
N LEU A 9 -4.19 52.28 21.54
CA LEU A 9 -4.51 51.17 22.44
C LEU A 9 -4.51 49.83 21.71
N ALA A 10 -5.03 49.78 20.48
CA ALA A 10 -5.02 48.57 19.65
C ALA A 10 -3.60 48.13 19.29
N CYS A 11 -2.69 49.05 18.98
CA CYS A 11 -1.28 48.72 18.69
C CYS A 11 -0.53 48.19 19.91
N VAL A 12 -0.78 48.73 21.11
CA VAL A 12 -0.13 48.26 22.33
C VAL A 12 -0.59 46.85 22.74
N VAL A 13 -1.88 46.54 22.59
CA VAL A 13 -2.42 45.21 22.88
C VAL A 13 -1.87 44.20 21.89
N SER A 14 -1.79 44.52 20.60
CA SER A 14 -1.24 43.62 19.58
C SER A 14 0.27 43.34 19.82
N ALA A 15 1.04 44.33 20.20
CA ALA A 15 2.47 44.18 20.52
C ALA A 15 2.68 43.30 21.77
N ALA A 16 1.84 43.43 22.79
CA ALA A 16 1.93 42.60 24.00
C ALA A 16 1.59 41.12 23.73
N VAL A 17 0.60 40.84 22.87
CA VAL A 17 0.25 39.48 22.48
C VAL A 17 1.37 38.82 21.67
N ILE A 18 1.97 39.56 20.72
CA ILE A 18 3.09 39.05 19.93
C ILE A 18 4.32 38.77 20.81
N ALA A 19 4.66 39.65 21.75
CA ALA A 19 5.76 39.42 22.69
C ALA A 19 5.52 38.26 23.65
N GLY A 20 4.27 38.04 24.10
CA GLY A 20 3.88 36.90 24.92
C GLY A 20 4.02 35.55 24.19
N VAL A 21 3.58 35.49 22.94
CA VAL A 21 3.72 34.29 22.10
C VAL A 21 5.19 33.98 21.81
N TRP A 22 6.04 35.00 21.59
CA TRP A 22 7.48 34.83 21.39
C TRP A 22 8.19 34.32 22.66
N TYR A 23 7.81 34.84 23.84
CA TYR A 23 8.39 34.41 25.13
C TYR A 23 8.07 32.95 25.46
N PHE A 24 6.85 32.47 25.19
CA PHE A 24 6.48 31.07 25.39
C PHE A 24 7.07 30.10 24.35
N ALA A 25 7.28 30.56 23.10
CA ALA A 25 7.79 29.71 22.03
C ALA A 25 9.32 29.52 22.07
N PHE A 26 10.08 30.44 22.68
CA PHE A 26 11.54 30.43 22.65
C PHE A 26 12.23 30.46 24.02
N SER A 27 11.50 30.23 25.14
CA SER A 27 12.13 30.06 26.44
C SER A 27 12.84 28.71 26.52
N PRO A 28 14.18 28.65 26.77
CA PRO A 28 14.86 27.37 26.95
C PRO A 28 14.39 26.76 28.27
N GLN A 29 13.64 25.66 28.20
CA GLN A 29 13.34 24.84 29.37
C GLN A 29 14.64 24.17 29.83
N ALA A 30 15.03 24.42 31.06
CA ALA A 30 16.15 23.76 31.71
C ALA A 30 15.86 22.24 31.79
N ILE A 31 16.71 21.47 31.11
CA ILE A 31 16.70 20.00 31.17
C ILE A 31 17.19 19.63 32.57
N LEU A 32 16.30 19.22 33.44
CA LEU A 32 16.64 18.55 34.69
C LEU A 32 17.17 17.15 34.34
N SER A 33 18.48 17.02 34.43
CA SER A 33 19.21 15.77 34.31
C SER A 33 18.79 14.84 35.46
N SER A 34 18.01 13.80 35.17
CA SER A 34 17.85 12.67 36.07
C SER A 34 18.96 11.65 35.80
N ALA A 35 19.80 11.44 36.80
CA ALA A 35 20.86 10.44 36.80
C ALA A 35 20.30 9.01 36.62
N PRO A 36 21.03 8.10 35.95
CA PRO A 36 20.57 6.74 35.77
C PRO A 36 20.67 5.95 37.08
N ALA A 37 19.59 5.28 37.45
CA ALA A 37 19.56 4.31 38.53
C ALA A 37 20.41 3.09 38.16
N THR A 38 21.40 2.80 38.96
CA THR A 38 22.24 1.60 38.92
C THR A 38 21.40 0.35 39.16
N VAL A 39 21.21 -0.47 38.14
CA VAL A 39 20.66 -1.83 38.30
C VAL A 39 21.79 -2.75 38.75
N LYS A 40 21.64 -3.27 39.97
CA LYS A 40 22.50 -4.26 40.58
C LYS A 40 22.35 -5.59 39.84
N ALA A 41 23.41 -6.10 39.23
CA ALA A 41 23.44 -7.42 38.64
C ALA A 41 23.31 -8.50 39.72
N ALA A 42 22.33 -9.36 39.54
CA ALA A 42 22.21 -10.60 40.33
C ALA A 42 23.13 -11.65 39.72
N GLN A 43 24.00 -12.20 40.55
CA GLN A 43 24.94 -13.27 40.25
C GLN A 43 24.18 -14.56 40.01
N ALA A 44 24.38 -15.19 38.87
CA ALA A 44 23.91 -16.54 38.58
C ALA A 44 24.89 -17.56 39.20
N ASP A 45 24.38 -18.40 40.08
CA ASP A 45 25.08 -19.52 40.68
C ASP A 45 25.38 -20.61 39.64
N ARG A 46 26.63 -21.06 39.70
CA ARG A 46 27.16 -22.16 38.87
C ARG A 46 26.72 -23.50 39.45
N LEU A 47 26.15 -24.35 38.65
CA LEU A 47 26.02 -25.78 38.92
C LEU A 47 27.29 -26.52 38.47
N PRO A 48 27.78 -27.51 39.20
CA PRO A 48 28.97 -28.27 38.83
C PRO A 48 28.64 -29.39 37.86
N ALA A 49 29.56 -29.60 36.95
CA ALA A 49 29.64 -30.74 36.04
C ALA A 49 30.05 -32.01 36.81
N SER A 50 29.41 -33.13 36.52
CA SER A 50 29.97 -34.45 36.81
C SER A 50 29.75 -35.37 35.64
N ALA A 51 30.87 -35.84 35.07
CA ALA A 51 30.94 -36.87 34.06
C ALA A 51 31.10 -38.26 34.71
N LYS A 52 30.54 -39.26 34.01
CA LYS A 52 31.08 -40.68 33.89
C LYS A 52 30.11 -41.44 33.02
N SER A 53 30.48 -41.82 31.87
CA SER A 53 31.20 -42.94 31.27
C SER A 53 30.58 -44.34 31.47
N ALA A 54 30.28 -44.91 30.33
CA ALA A 54 30.51 -46.24 29.79
C ALA A 54 29.60 -47.43 30.16
N ASP A 55 29.18 -48.04 29.07
CA ASP A 55 29.12 -49.50 28.77
C ASP A 55 27.91 -50.32 29.23
N ASP A 56 27.26 -50.87 28.29
CA ASP A 56 27.06 -52.29 27.91
C ASP A 56 25.64 -52.62 27.43
N VAL A 57 25.60 -53.19 26.25
CA VAL A 57 24.45 -53.88 25.63
C VAL A 57 24.38 -55.30 26.16
N PRO A 58 23.22 -55.97 26.30
CA PRO A 58 22.78 -56.77 25.17
C PRO A 58 21.25 -56.86 24.91
N VAL A 59 21.01 -57.13 23.66
CA VAL A 59 19.82 -57.65 22.96
C VAL A 59 19.08 -58.76 23.70
N THR A 60 17.75 -58.76 23.74
CA THR A 60 16.92 -59.86 23.25
C THR A 60 15.42 -59.46 23.14
N ALA A 61 14.83 -60.03 22.13
CA ALA A 61 13.50 -59.86 21.56
C ALA A 61 12.34 -60.32 22.46
N ALA A 62 11.15 -59.69 22.26
CA ALA A 62 9.89 -60.43 22.19
C ALA A 62 8.80 -59.63 21.50
N ILE A 63 8.25 -60.21 20.48
CA ILE A 63 7.15 -59.83 19.63
C ILE A 63 5.83 -59.93 20.41
N SER A 64 4.98 -58.91 20.34
CA SER A 64 3.54 -59.09 20.49
C SER A 64 2.82 -58.04 19.67
N GLY A 65 2.34 -58.48 18.52
CA GLY A 65 1.52 -57.68 17.61
C GLY A 65 0.11 -57.47 18.14
N LYS A 66 -0.34 -56.25 18.01
CA LYS A 66 -1.77 -55.91 18.09
C LYS A 66 -2.15 -55.36 16.69
N PRO A 67 -3.25 -55.82 16.09
CA PRO A 67 -3.61 -55.38 14.73
C PRO A 67 -4.01 -53.90 14.74
N ALA A 68 -3.42 -53.13 13.81
CA ALA A 68 -3.82 -51.75 13.52
C ALA A 68 -5.19 -51.76 12.83
N ALA A 69 -6.07 -50.88 13.28
CA ALA A 69 -7.33 -50.58 12.63
C ALA A 69 -7.07 -49.93 11.25
N PRO A 70 -7.91 -50.17 10.24
CA PRO A 70 -7.71 -49.57 8.93
C PRO A 70 -7.90 -48.05 8.95
N GLN A 71 -6.90 -47.31 8.47
CA GLN A 71 -6.98 -45.86 8.20
C GLN A 71 -8.00 -45.64 7.08
N PRO A 72 -8.87 -44.59 7.21
CA PRO A 72 -9.71 -44.20 6.08
C PRO A 72 -8.84 -43.72 4.91
N ALA A 73 -9.18 -44.18 3.73
CA ALA A 73 -8.52 -43.77 2.48
C ALA A 73 -8.69 -42.24 2.28
N ALA A 74 -7.58 -41.56 1.93
CA ALA A 74 -7.61 -40.18 1.52
C ALA A 74 -8.51 -39.98 0.30
N PRO A 75 -9.29 -38.88 0.21
CA PRO A 75 -10.09 -38.61 -0.98
C PRO A 75 -9.18 -38.40 -2.19
N PRO A 76 -9.63 -38.72 -3.42
CA PRO A 76 -8.82 -38.56 -4.61
C PRO A 76 -8.50 -37.07 -4.83
N ALA A 77 -7.22 -36.78 -5.10
CA ALA A 77 -6.76 -35.46 -5.48
C ALA A 77 -7.55 -35.01 -6.72
N GLY A 78 -8.31 -33.92 -6.57
CA GLY A 78 -8.94 -33.24 -7.70
C GLY A 78 -7.89 -32.78 -8.72
N PRO A 79 -8.27 -32.56 -9.98
CA PRO A 79 -7.32 -32.16 -11.00
C PRO A 79 -6.62 -30.86 -10.57
N ALA A 80 -5.28 -30.90 -10.53
CA ALA A 80 -4.46 -29.74 -10.29
C ALA A 80 -4.79 -28.68 -11.34
N VAL A 81 -5.36 -27.57 -10.91
CA VAL A 81 -5.56 -26.41 -11.75
C VAL A 81 -4.16 -25.90 -12.11
N ALA A 82 -3.77 -26.10 -13.35
CA ALA A 82 -2.50 -25.60 -13.86
C ALA A 82 -2.48 -24.10 -13.65
N ALA A 83 -1.51 -23.59 -12.88
CA ALA A 83 -1.25 -22.17 -12.75
C ALA A 83 -1.08 -21.60 -14.17
N ALA A 84 -1.95 -20.67 -14.56
CA ALA A 84 -1.84 -20.00 -15.85
C ALA A 84 -0.48 -19.29 -15.89
N VAL A 85 0.42 -19.79 -16.71
CA VAL A 85 1.69 -19.14 -17.03
C VAL A 85 1.33 -17.80 -17.67
N GLN A 86 1.53 -16.70 -16.95
CA GLN A 86 1.38 -15.37 -17.53
C GLN A 86 2.35 -15.29 -18.72
N PRO A 87 1.88 -14.86 -19.90
CA PRO A 87 2.78 -14.68 -21.04
C PRO A 87 3.88 -13.69 -20.64
N ALA A 88 5.12 -14.03 -20.97
CA ALA A 88 6.25 -13.14 -20.78
C ALA A 88 5.92 -11.80 -21.43
N ALA A 89 6.08 -10.70 -20.67
CA ALA A 89 5.83 -9.36 -21.21
C ALA A 89 6.60 -9.18 -22.51
N ALA A 90 5.92 -8.68 -23.56
CA ALA A 90 6.54 -8.42 -24.85
C ALA A 90 7.81 -7.56 -24.63
N PRO A 91 8.89 -7.82 -25.40
CA PRO A 91 10.10 -7.02 -25.28
C PRO A 91 9.78 -5.55 -25.55
N CYS A 92 10.44 -4.66 -24.79
CA CYS A 92 10.26 -3.21 -24.93
C CYS A 92 10.53 -2.76 -26.37
N ALA A 93 9.53 -2.21 -27.04
CA ALA A 93 9.68 -1.72 -28.40
C ALA A 93 10.52 -0.43 -28.49
N ASN A 94 10.64 0.31 -27.39
CA ASN A 94 11.42 1.54 -27.29
C ASN A 94 12.83 1.23 -26.72
N PRO A 95 13.88 1.23 -27.55
CA PRO A 95 15.24 0.94 -27.09
C PRO A 95 15.77 2.03 -26.13
N ASP A 96 15.15 3.20 -26.17
CA ASP A 96 15.52 4.34 -25.33
C ASP A 96 14.55 4.54 -24.14
N ALA A 97 13.82 3.50 -23.77
CA ALA A 97 12.90 3.56 -22.63
C ALA A 97 13.62 3.71 -21.28
N LEU A 98 12.89 4.26 -20.29
CA LEU A 98 13.35 4.29 -18.90
C LEU A 98 13.49 2.86 -18.35
N GLY A 99 12.54 1.98 -18.66
CA GLY A 99 12.55 0.58 -18.29
C GLY A 99 12.36 0.33 -16.81
N VAL A 100 12.65 -0.92 -16.40
CA VAL A 100 12.74 -1.35 -14.99
C VAL A 100 14.17 -1.79 -14.75
N SER A 101 14.86 -1.15 -13.79
CA SER A 101 16.28 -1.43 -13.51
C SER A 101 16.47 -2.72 -12.72
N ARG A 102 15.56 -3.01 -11.79
CA ARG A 102 15.50 -4.26 -11.03
C ARG A 102 14.13 -4.52 -10.45
N VAL A 103 13.89 -5.77 -10.08
CA VAL A 103 12.69 -6.18 -9.34
C VAL A 103 13.10 -6.49 -7.90
N VAL A 104 12.34 -5.98 -6.94
CA VAL A 104 12.46 -6.31 -5.52
C VAL A 104 11.33 -7.25 -5.16
N GLU A 105 11.67 -8.46 -4.76
CA GLU A 105 10.70 -9.40 -4.18
C GLU A 105 10.53 -9.11 -2.70
N VAL A 106 9.30 -8.87 -2.28
CA VAL A 106 8.93 -8.53 -0.91
C VAL A 106 8.39 -9.76 -0.21
N ASP A 107 9.07 -10.16 0.85
CA ASP A 107 8.52 -11.08 1.84
C ASP A 107 7.58 -10.27 2.76
N THR A 108 6.30 -10.57 2.70
CA THR A 108 5.28 -9.81 3.45
C THR A 108 5.00 -10.39 4.83
N THR A 109 5.73 -11.43 5.24
CA THR A 109 5.59 -12.04 6.56
C THR A 109 5.78 -11.00 7.67
N GLY A 110 4.81 -10.91 8.57
CA GLY A 110 4.80 -9.94 9.66
C GLY A 110 4.49 -8.50 9.26
N GLY A 111 4.03 -8.26 8.04
CA GLY A 111 3.52 -6.96 7.60
C GLY A 111 4.56 -5.85 7.58
N PRO A 112 5.67 -5.98 6.83
CA PRO A 112 6.71 -4.94 6.79
C PRO A 112 6.15 -3.62 6.27
N GLY A 113 6.65 -2.50 6.83
CA GLY A 113 6.29 -1.14 6.41
C GLY A 113 7.34 -0.54 5.48
N PHE A 114 6.89 0.17 4.44
CA PHE A 114 7.72 0.84 3.43
C PHE A 114 7.37 2.33 3.33
N GLY A 115 8.39 3.17 3.09
CA GLY A 115 8.26 4.62 2.93
C GLY A 115 8.54 5.39 4.21
N PHE A 116 9.54 6.27 4.16
CA PHE A 116 10.09 6.97 5.33
C PHE A 116 9.17 8.04 5.94
N GLU A 117 8.07 8.39 5.30
CA GLU A 117 7.07 9.24 5.95
C GLU A 117 6.62 8.62 7.29
N HIS A 118 6.39 7.29 7.32
CA HIS A 118 5.95 6.58 8.51
C HIS A 118 6.84 5.40 8.94
N PHE A 119 7.48 4.70 7.99
CA PHE A 119 8.21 3.45 8.26
C PHE A 119 9.71 3.60 7.92
N LYS A 120 10.54 3.78 8.95
CA LYS A 120 11.97 4.15 8.78
C LYS A 120 12.92 2.95 8.82
N GLN A 121 12.40 1.72 8.94
CA GLN A 121 13.25 0.55 9.15
C GLN A 121 13.87 -0.02 7.88
N LEU A 122 13.21 0.14 6.71
CA LEU A 122 13.59 -0.54 5.48
C LEU A 122 14.09 0.46 4.43
N ASP A 123 15.39 0.74 4.45
CA ASP A 123 16.07 1.50 3.39
C ASP A 123 16.63 0.54 2.32
N PHE A 124 15.77 0.15 1.37
CA PHE A 124 16.11 -0.84 0.33
C PHE A 124 16.47 -0.23 -1.03
N LEU A 125 16.23 1.08 -1.21
CA LEU A 125 16.53 1.79 -2.46
C LEU A 125 17.96 2.33 -2.46
N ALA A 126 18.69 2.11 -3.55
CA ALA A 126 19.95 2.76 -3.80
C ALA A 126 19.72 4.21 -4.27
N ASP A 127 20.80 5.01 -4.29
CA ASP A 127 20.73 6.36 -4.85
C ASP A 127 20.21 6.36 -6.29
N LYS A 128 19.38 7.35 -6.62
CA LYS A 128 18.67 7.46 -7.89
C LYS A 128 17.64 6.34 -8.19
N GLU A 129 17.30 5.50 -7.22
CA GLU A 129 16.22 4.54 -7.39
C GLU A 129 14.88 5.09 -6.91
N VAL A 130 13.84 4.85 -7.70
CA VAL A 130 12.47 5.26 -7.37
C VAL A 130 11.48 4.12 -7.61
N VAL A 131 10.44 4.08 -6.77
CA VAL A 131 9.25 3.25 -6.95
C VAL A 131 8.09 4.16 -7.30
N LEU A 132 7.42 3.89 -8.41
CA LEU A 132 6.19 4.61 -8.80
C LEU A 132 5.01 3.92 -8.15
N THR A 133 4.15 4.68 -7.47
CA THR A 133 2.92 4.16 -6.87
C THR A 133 1.73 5.05 -7.22
N PHE A 134 0.57 4.43 -7.47
CA PHE A 134 -0.67 5.10 -7.84
C PHE A 134 -1.82 4.61 -6.97
N ASP A 135 -2.55 5.55 -6.37
CA ASP A 135 -3.69 5.29 -5.51
C ASP A 135 -5.02 5.66 -6.20
N ASP A 136 -6.12 5.24 -5.59
CA ASP A 136 -7.51 5.59 -5.86
C ASP A 136 -8.15 5.03 -7.13
N GLY A 137 -7.38 4.68 -8.15
CA GLY A 137 -7.95 4.08 -9.36
C GLY A 137 -8.73 2.77 -9.13
N PRO A 138 -9.15 2.10 -10.21
CA PRO A 138 -9.05 2.55 -11.59
C PRO A 138 -10.12 3.60 -11.95
N TRP A 139 -9.80 4.48 -12.91
CA TRP A 139 -10.72 5.51 -13.36
C TRP A 139 -10.74 5.60 -14.91
N PRO A 140 -11.92 5.62 -15.54
CA PRO A 140 -12.05 5.72 -17.00
C PRO A 140 -11.31 6.95 -17.55
N GLY A 141 -10.59 6.74 -18.63
CA GLY A 141 -9.80 7.77 -19.29
C GLY A 141 -8.44 8.03 -18.65
N ASN A 142 -8.37 8.25 -17.35
CA ASN A 142 -7.13 8.61 -16.65
C ASN A 142 -6.23 7.41 -16.42
N THR A 143 -6.70 6.33 -15.78
CA THR A 143 -5.91 5.11 -15.59
C THR A 143 -5.37 4.53 -16.92
N PRO A 144 -6.16 4.40 -17.99
CA PRO A 144 -5.63 3.99 -19.29
C PRO A 144 -4.54 4.92 -19.86
N ALA A 145 -4.63 6.24 -19.63
CA ALA A 145 -3.60 7.18 -20.04
C ALA A 145 -2.30 7.01 -19.23
N VAL A 146 -2.41 6.77 -17.91
CA VAL A 146 -1.28 6.41 -17.05
C VAL A 146 -0.63 5.11 -17.54
N LEU A 147 -1.41 4.07 -17.83
CA LEU A 147 -0.90 2.80 -18.35
C LEU A 147 -0.16 2.98 -19.68
N LYS A 148 -0.71 3.82 -20.58
CA LYS A 148 -0.03 4.13 -21.83
C LYS A 148 1.33 4.79 -21.60
N ALA A 149 1.40 5.79 -20.73
CA ALA A 149 2.67 6.48 -20.44
C ALA A 149 3.71 5.51 -19.84
N LEU A 150 3.29 4.62 -18.93
CA LEU A 150 4.17 3.59 -18.37
C LEU A 150 4.63 2.58 -19.43
N ALA A 151 3.73 2.18 -20.33
CA ALA A 151 4.04 1.26 -21.42
C ALA A 151 5.02 1.87 -22.44
N ASP A 152 4.83 3.15 -22.82
CA ASP A 152 5.72 3.88 -23.73
C ASP A 152 7.17 3.95 -23.18
N GLN A 153 7.33 3.89 -21.87
CA GLN A 153 8.62 3.86 -21.18
C GLN A 153 9.01 2.46 -20.65
N CYS A 154 8.23 1.43 -21.00
CA CYS A 154 8.45 0.04 -20.56
C CYS A 154 8.68 -0.11 -19.05
N THR A 155 8.09 0.77 -18.27
CA THR A 155 8.26 0.81 -16.80
C THR A 155 7.07 0.21 -16.06
N LYS A 156 7.24 -0.06 -14.78
CA LYS A 156 6.24 -0.69 -13.94
C LYS A 156 6.03 0.10 -12.65
N ALA A 157 4.84 -0.07 -12.06
CA ALA A 157 4.42 0.60 -10.84
C ALA A 157 3.65 -0.35 -9.92
N VAL A 158 3.37 0.13 -8.70
CA VAL A 158 2.41 -0.49 -7.78
C VAL A 158 1.14 0.35 -7.79
N PHE A 159 -0.02 -0.29 -7.89
CA PHE A 159 -1.33 0.34 -7.84
C PHE A 159 -2.07 -0.09 -6.58
N PHE A 160 -2.69 0.87 -5.91
CA PHE A 160 -3.53 0.67 -4.74
C PHE A 160 -4.96 1.14 -5.04
N PRO A 161 -5.77 0.32 -5.72
CA PRO A 161 -7.12 0.69 -6.08
C PRO A 161 -8.06 0.73 -4.87
N ILE A 162 -9.02 1.67 -4.88
CA ILE A 162 -10.19 1.64 -4.01
C ILE A 162 -11.09 0.48 -4.44
N GLY A 163 -11.55 -0.33 -3.49
CA GLY A 163 -12.39 -1.50 -3.78
C GLY A 163 -13.66 -1.18 -4.57
N LYS A 164 -14.35 -0.06 -4.26
CA LYS A 164 -15.51 0.41 -5.04
C LYS A 164 -15.13 0.71 -6.48
N HIS A 165 -14.02 1.41 -6.72
CA HIS A 165 -13.57 1.74 -8.08
C HIS A 165 -13.16 0.48 -8.85
N ALA A 166 -12.49 -0.47 -8.17
CA ALA A 166 -12.20 -1.79 -8.74
C ALA A 166 -13.48 -2.53 -9.17
N SER A 167 -14.54 -2.47 -8.35
CA SER A 167 -15.84 -3.09 -8.65
C SER A 167 -16.57 -2.40 -9.80
N TYR A 168 -16.41 -1.09 -9.97
CA TYR A 168 -17.06 -0.31 -11.04
C TYR A 168 -16.35 -0.46 -12.39
N HIS A 169 -15.03 -0.66 -12.38
CA HIS A 169 -14.18 -0.66 -13.58
C HIS A 169 -13.23 -1.87 -13.60
N PRO A 170 -13.73 -3.11 -13.43
CA PRO A 170 -12.90 -4.31 -13.36
C PRO A 170 -12.10 -4.55 -14.64
N GLU A 171 -12.63 -4.12 -15.80
CA GLU A 171 -11.95 -4.23 -17.09
C GLU A 171 -10.68 -3.38 -17.17
N ILE A 172 -10.67 -2.20 -16.51
CA ILE A 172 -9.49 -1.33 -16.44
C ILE A 172 -8.46 -1.92 -15.46
N LEU A 173 -8.91 -2.41 -14.30
CA LEU A 173 -8.00 -3.04 -13.35
C LEU A 173 -7.33 -4.31 -13.90
N LYS A 174 -8.04 -5.09 -14.73
CA LYS A 174 -7.45 -6.20 -15.47
C LYS A 174 -6.35 -5.74 -16.44
N GLN A 175 -6.50 -4.57 -17.08
CA GLN A 175 -5.46 -4.00 -17.93
C GLN A 175 -4.22 -3.63 -17.11
N VAL A 176 -4.39 -3.07 -15.88
CA VAL A 176 -3.28 -2.79 -14.96
C VAL A 176 -2.48 -4.06 -14.69
N LEU A 177 -3.15 -5.15 -14.33
CA LEU A 177 -2.51 -6.43 -14.06
C LEU A 177 -1.86 -7.03 -15.32
N ALA A 178 -2.58 -7.03 -16.45
CA ALA A 178 -2.10 -7.57 -17.73
C ALA A 178 -0.86 -6.80 -18.25
N ALA A 179 -0.76 -5.51 -17.93
CA ALA A 179 0.44 -4.71 -18.23
C ALA A 179 1.62 -5.06 -17.28
N GLY A 180 1.45 -5.98 -16.34
CA GLY A 180 2.52 -6.48 -15.45
C GLY A 180 2.82 -5.58 -14.26
N HIS A 181 1.91 -4.68 -13.91
CA HIS A 181 2.01 -3.89 -12.67
C HIS A 181 1.61 -4.72 -11.45
N THR A 182 2.05 -4.30 -10.27
CA THR A 182 1.65 -4.90 -9.00
C THR A 182 0.37 -4.21 -8.51
N VAL A 183 -0.62 -5.00 -8.07
CA VAL A 183 -1.90 -4.46 -7.61
C VAL A 183 -2.15 -4.89 -6.16
N GLY A 184 -2.16 -3.93 -5.26
CA GLY A 184 -2.52 -4.06 -3.84
C GLY A 184 -3.96 -3.62 -3.56
N SER A 185 -4.20 -2.98 -2.39
CA SER A 185 -5.52 -2.48 -2.01
C SER A 185 -5.43 -1.15 -1.22
N HIS A 186 -6.48 -0.32 -1.34
CA HIS A 186 -6.62 0.99 -0.70
C HIS A 186 -7.97 1.14 0.02
N THR A 187 -8.37 0.13 0.79
CA THR A 187 -9.68 0.00 1.43
C THR A 187 -10.84 -0.21 0.45
N TRP A 188 -12.03 -0.44 0.99
CA TRP A 188 -13.26 -0.56 0.20
C TRP A 188 -13.75 0.79 -0.33
N SER A 189 -13.78 1.83 0.54
CA SER A 189 -14.45 3.10 0.24
C SER A 189 -13.59 4.34 0.43
N HIS A 190 -12.28 4.20 0.58
CA HIS A 190 -11.35 5.27 0.92
C HIS A 190 -11.65 5.90 2.29
N ALA A 191 -12.11 5.10 3.27
CA ALA A 191 -12.36 5.56 4.62
C ALA A 191 -11.05 5.82 5.36
N ASN A 192 -10.95 6.94 6.10
CA ASN A 192 -9.84 7.20 7.00
C ASN A 192 -9.94 6.28 8.22
N LEU A 193 -9.12 5.22 8.26
CA LEU A 193 -9.18 4.17 9.29
C LEU A 193 -8.67 4.63 10.67
N ASN A 194 -8.06 5.80 10.77
CA ASN A 194 -7.66 6.43 12.04
C ASN A 194 -8.71 7.41 12.58
N SER A 195 -9.85 7.52 11.93
CA SER A 195 -10.94 8.38 12.36
C SER A 195 -11.61 7.83 13.63
N LYS A 196 -11.82 8.69 14.63
CA LYS A 196 -12.57 8.34 15.86
C LYS A 196 -14.02 7.88 15.62
N LYS A 197 -14.53 8.04 14.39
CA LYS A 197 -15.87 7.60 13.99
C LYS A 197 -15.89 6.17 13.46
N ILE A 198 -14.74 5.56 13.27
CA ILE A 198 -14.60 4.20 12.73
C ILE A 198 -14.15 3.29 13.87
N THR A 199 -14.87 2.19 14.10
CA THR A 199 -14.47 1.14 15.04
C THR A 199 -13.41 0.24 14.42
N ASP A 200 -12.66 -0.51 15.24
CA ASP A 200 -11.68 -1.48 14.76
C ASP A 200 -12.30 -2.52 13.80
N GLN A 201 -13.55 -2.96 14.08
CA GLN A 201 -14.26 -3.88 13.19
C GLN A 201 -14.60 -3.22 11.85
N GLN A 202 -15.05 -1.97 11.84
CA GLN A 202 -15.31 -1.24 10.59
C GLN A 202 -14.02 -1.00 9.79
N ALA A 203 -12.89 -0.76 10.49
CA ALA A 203 -11.59 -0.64 9.83
C ALA A 203 -11.18 -1.98 9.18
N LYS A 204 -11.37 -3.10 9.88
CA LYS A 204 -11.17 -4.45 9.33
C LYS A 204 -12.07 -4.69 8.13
N ASP A 205 -13.36 -4.34 8.20
CA ASP A 205 -14.31 -4.50 7.11
C ASP A 205 -13.88 -3.71 5.85
N GLU A 206 -13.40 -2.48 6.03
CA GLU A 206 -12.86 -1.65 4.94
C GLU A 206 -11.62 -2.28 4.29
N ILE A 207 -10.70 -2.85 5.08
CA ILE A 207 -9.49 -3.52 4.59
C ILE A 207 -9.88 -4.77 3.79
N GLU A 208 -10.63 -5.69 4.38
CA GLU A 208 -10.91 -7.00 3.78
C GLU A 208 -11.86 -6.88 2.59
N LYS A 209 -12.92 -6.05 2.67
CA LYS A 209 -13.78 -5.76 1.51
C LYS A 209 -13.00 -5.13 0.37
N GLY A 210 -12.00 -4.29 0.68
CA GLY A 210 -11.11 -3.73 -0.32
C GLY A 210 -10.35 -4.82 -1.08
N PHE A 211 -9.70 -5.74 -0.37
CA PHE A 211 -8.99 -6.86 -0.98
C PHE A 211 -9.90 -7.81 -1.76
N SER A 212 -11.07 -8.14 -1.21
CA SER A 212 -12.06 -9.00 -1.88
C SER A 212 -12.57 -8.39 -3.18
N ALA A 213 -12.82 -7.07 -3.19
CA ALA A 213 -13.24 -6.35 -4.40
C ALA A 213 -12.15 -6.35 -5.48
N VAL A 214 -10.90 -6.12 -5.09
CA VAL A 214 -9.76 -6.18 -6.00
C VAL A 214 -9.59 -7.59 -6.57
N LYS A 215 -9.66 -8.63 -5.73
CA LYS A 215 -9.64 -10.04 -6.20
C LYS A 215 -10.72 -10.31 -7.24
N MET A 216 -11.97 -9.91 -6.95
CA MET A 216 -13.09 -10.12 -7.87
C MET A 216 -12.90 -9.38 -9.20
N ALA A 217 -12.43 -8.13 -9.13
CA ALA A 217 -12.17 -7.33 -10.31
C ALA A 217 -11.04 -7.92 -11.17
N LEU A 218 -9.96 -8.39 -10.56
CA LEU A 218 -8.83 -9.02 -11.25
C LEU A 218 -9.16 -10.43 -11.77
N GLY A 219 -10.01 -11.18 -11.05
CA GLY A 219 -10.23 -12.61 -11.26
C GLY A 219 -9.08 -13.49 -10.71
N THR A 220 -8.18 -12.91 -9.93
CA THR A 220 -7.06 -13.59 -9.26
C THR A 220 -6.71 -12.89 -7.96
N ALA A 221 -5.91 -13.54 -7.09
CA ALA A 221 -5.48 -12.97 -5.83
C ALA A 221 -4.67 -11.68 -6.01
N PRO A 222 -4.93 -10.62 -5.21
CA PRO A 222 -4.14 -9.40 -5.21
C PRO A 222 -2.77 -9.63 -4.55
N ALA A 223 -1.86 -8.69 -4.76
CA ALA A 223 -0.65 -8.61 -3.95
C ALA A 223 -1.02 -8.31 -2.48
N PRO A 224 -0.34 -8.92 -1.48
CA PRO A 224 -0.50 -8.58 -0.07
C PRO A 224 0.16 -7.24 0.27
N PHE A 225 -0.23 -6.19 -0.46
CA PHE A 225 0.23 -4.82 -0.32
C PHE A 225 -0.95 -3.91 -0.01
N PHE A 226 -0.80 -3.03 0.96
CA PHE A 226 -1.86 -2.14 1.40
C PHE A 226 -1.31 -0.73 1.59
N ARG A 227 -2.11 0.28 1.23
CA ARG A 227 -1.86 1.67 1.60
C ARG A 227 -3.08 2.22 2.31
N PHE A 228 -2.85 2.91 3.44
CA PHE A 228 -3.90 3.57 4.19
C PHE A 228 -4.35 4.86 3.49
N PRO A 229 -5.67 5.12 3.38
CA PRO A 229 -6.20 6.41 2.93
C PRO A 229 -5.61 7.57 3.73
N GLU A 230 -5.26 8.65 3.03
CA GLU A 230 -4.65 9.86 3.60
C GLU A 230 -3.33 9.55 4.36
N LEU A 231 -2.73 8.37 4.15
CA LEU A 231 -1.60 7.81 4.93
C LEU A 231 -1.90 7.70 6.44
N GLN A 232 -3.18 7.81 6.85
CA GLN A 232 -3.60 7.81 8.25
C GLN A 232 -3.88 6.40 8.75
N HIS A 233 -3.12 5.96 9.76
CA HIS A 233 -3.25 4.63 10.34
C HIS A 233 -3.30 4.68 11.86
N GLY A 234 -4.09 3.78 12.44
CA GLY A 234 -4.11 3.50 13.87
C GLY A 234 -3.38 2.21 14.20
N PRO A 235 -2.93 2.02 15.45
CA PRO A 235 -2.17 0.83 15.86
C PRO A 235 -2.94 -0.47 15.66
N ALA A 236 -4.26 -0.48 15.89
CA ALA A 236 -5.08 -1.68 15.70
C ALA A 236 -5.10 -2.15 14.24
N SER A 237 -5.24 -1.23 13.29
CA SER A 237 -5.24 -1.55 11.85
C SER A 237 -3.85 -2.00 11.37
N VAL A 238 -2.77 -1.41 11.90
CA VAL A 238 -1.40 -1.84 11.61
C VAL A 238 -1.19 -3.26 12.10
N THR A 239 -1.48 -3.54 13.39
CA THR A 239 -1.35 -4.88 13.98
C THR A 239 -2.19 -5.92 13.22
N TYR A 240 -3.40 -5.53 12.76
CA TYR A 240 -4.23 -6.41 11.96
C TYR A 240 -3.55 -6.79 10.63
N LEU A 241 -3.00 -5.83 9.90
CA LEU A 241 -2.29 -6.07 8.65
C LEU A 241 -1.01 -6.91 8.84
N GLU A 242 -0.28 -6.67 9.95
CA GLU A 242 0.87 -7.50 10.35
C GLU A 242 0.47 -8.98 10.51
N GLN A 243 -0.63 -9.25 11.23
CA GLN A 243 -1.17 -10.60 11.43
C GLN A 243 -1.66 -11.24 10.12
N ARG A 244 -2.10 -10.43 9.15
CA ARG A 244 -2.49 -10.86 7.82
C ARG A 244 -1.30 -11.06 6.87
N ASN A 245 -0.06 -10.80 7.32
CA ASN A 245 1.15 -10.79 6.49
C ASN A 245 1.01 -9.86 5.27
N VAL A 246 0.47 -8.68 5.47
CA VAL A 246 0.27 -7.66 4.46
C VAL A 246 1.28 -6.54 4.65
N ALA A 247 2.08 -6.25 3.65
CA ALA A 247 3.02 -5.14 3.66
C ALA A 247 2.29 -3.80 3.56
N ILE A 248 2.70 -2.83 4.39
CA ILE A 248 2.08 -1.52 4.49
C ILE A 248 2.95 -0.50 3.76
N PHE A 249 2.33 0.24 2.83
CA PHE A 249 3.03 1.26 2.06
C PHE A 249 2.64 2.66 2.54
N SER A 250 3.64 3.41 2.99
CA SER A 250 3.62 4.87 3.01
C SER A 250 4.30 5.39 1.74
N CYS A 251 4.89 6.58 1.78
CA CYS A 251 5.70 7.13 0.71
C CYS A 251 6.97 7.78 1.27
N ASP A 252 7.88 8.17 0.39
CA ASP A 252 9.00 9.04 0.67
C ASP A 252 8.77 10.43 0.08
N LEU A 253 7.95 10.49 -0.96
CA LEU A 253 7.63 11.69 -1.71
C LEU A 253 6.18 11.70 -2.16
N ASP A 254 5.41 12.66 -1.66
CA ASP A 254 4.05 12.95 -2.11
C ASP A 254 4.10 13.95 -3.26
N SER A 255 3.45 13.64 -4.39
CA SER A 255 3.31 14.53 -5.55
C SER A 255 2.35 15.70 -5.29
N PHE A 256 1.50 15.57 -4.27
CA PHE A 256 0.39 16.48 -3.97
C PHE A 256 -0.56 16.73 -5.15
N ASP A 257 -0.67 15.75 -6.05
CA ASP A 257 -1.54 15.82 -7.24
C ASP A 257 -3.03 15.95 -6.90
N TYR A 258 -3.49 15.52 -5.72
CA TYR A 258 -4.86 15.69 -5.22
C TYR A 258 -5.21 17.14 -4.84
N LYS A 259 -4.25 18.04 -4.73
CA LYS A 259 -4.53 19.43 -4.34
C LYS A 259 -5.26 20.17 -5.44
N LYS A 260 -6.35 20.86 -5.09
CA LYS A 260 -7.28 21.55 -5.99
C LYS A 260 -6.64 22.47 -7.04
N ASN A 261 -5.50 23.08 -6.72
CA ASN A 261 -4.79 24.01 -7.59
C ASN A 261 -3.51 23.39 -8.18
N ASN A 262 -3.43 22.06 -8.21
CA ASN A 262 -2.32 21.40 -8.85
C ASN A 262 -2.49 21.42 -10.38
N THR A 263 -1.37 21.36 -11.09
CA THR A 263 -1.29 21.29 -12.54
C THR A 263 -0.22 20.29 -12.93
N PRO A 264 -0.24 19.74 -14.15
CA PRO A 264 0.82 18.83 -14.59
C PRO A 264 2.23 19.38 -14.37
N ALA A 265 2.46 20.66 -14.66
CA ALA A 265 3.76 21.30 -14.45
C ALA A 265 4.17 21.36 -12.97
N LYS A 266 3.24 21.74 -12.08
CA LYS A 266 3.48 21.78 -10.64
C LYS A 266 3.79 20.41 -10.06
N GLU A 267 3.04 19.40 -10.48
CA GLU A 267 3.25 18.01 -10.06
C GLU A 267 4.66 17.54 -10.42
N ILE A 268 5.07 17.76 -11.68
CA ILE A 268 6.42 17.45 -12.14
C ILE A 268 7.49 18.17 -11.32
N GLU A 269 7.31 19.48 -11.08
CA GLU A 269 8.24 20.27 -10.27
C GLU A 269 8.32 19.76 -8.82
N THR A 270 7.19 19.41 -8.22
CA THR A 270 7.12 18.84 -6.87
C THR A 270 7.90 17.54 -6.78
N VAL A 271 7.65 16.60 -7.69
CA VAL A 271 8.32 15.31 -7.71
C VAL A 271 9.81 15.48 -7.98
N MET A 272 10.20 16.20 -9.03
CA MET A 272 11.62 16.37 -9.38
C MET A 272 12.38 17.16 -8.33
N GLY A 273 11.77 18.21 -7.75
CA GLY A 273 12.36 19.00 -6.67
C GLY A 273 12.54 18.20 -5.36
N GLY A 274 11.56 17.35 -5.04
CA GLY A 274 11.66 16.42 -3.91
C GLY A 274 12.79 15.39 -4.13
N LEU A 275 12.82 14.76 -5.28
CA LEU A 275 13.86 13.77 -5.63
C LEU A 275 15.27 14.38 -5.65
N THR A 276 15.43 15.65 -6.03
CA THR A 276 16.71 16.35 -5.96
C THR A 276 17.23 16.43 -4.52
N LYS A 277 16.33 16.53 -3.54
CA LYS A 277 16.67 16.61 -2.11
C LYS A 277 16.87 15.22 -1.50
N LEU A 278 16.02 14.25 -1.84
CA LEU A 278 16.00 12.91 -1.25
C LEU A 278 16.97 11.94 -1.94
N GLY A 279 17.24 12.14 -3.21
CA GLY A 279 18.05 11.25 -4.05
C GLY A 279 17.33 10.02 -4.56
N LYS A 280 16.33 9.51 -3.83
CA LYS A 280 15.61 8.26 -4.07
C LYS A 280 14.22 8.31 -3.42
N GLY A 281 13.36 7.31 -3.66
CA GLY A 281 12.14 7.17 -2.86
C GLY A 281 10.95 6.50 -3.55
N ILE A 282 9.96 6.19 -2.73
CA ILE A 282 8.62 5.75 -3.14
C ILE A 282 7.78 6.99 -3.40
N ILE A 283 7.32 7.16 -4.64
CA ILE A 283 6.55 8.33 -5.08
C ILE A 283 5.07 7.99 -5.03
N LEU A 284 4.29 8.81 -4.30
CA LEU A 284 2.84 8.73 -4.22
C LEU A 284 2.22 9.66 -5.27
N MET A 285 1.38 9.09 -6.11
CA MET A 285 0.55 9.73 -7.12
C MET A 285 -0.84 9.08 -7.14
N HIS A 286 -1.79 9.65 -7.89
CA HIS A 286 -3.14 9.11 -8.00
C HIS A 286 -3.55 8.98 -9.46
N ASP A 287 -3.77 7.74 -9.94
CA ASP A 287 -4.08 7.46 -11.35
C ASP A 287 -5.51 7.83 -11.77
N PHE A 288 -6.36 8.18 -10.81
CA PHE A 288 -7.68 8.73 -11.09
C PHE A 288 -7.63 10.24 -11.41
N GLN A 289 -6.55 10.94 -11.11
CA GLN A 289 -6.38 12.37 -11.40
C GLN A 289 -6.01 12.61 -12.88
N LYS A 290 -6.75 13.52 -13.51
CA LYS A 290 -6.51 13.88 -14.92
C LYS A 290 -5.13 14.50 -15.13
N HIS A 291 -4.73 15.43 -14.27
CA HIS A 291 -3.44 16.12 -14.42
C HIS A 291 -2.25 15.21 -14.15
N THR A 292 -2.39 14.18 -13.31
CA THR A 292 -1.36 13.12 -13.16
C THR A 292 -1.19 12.33 -14.45
N ALA A 293 -2.30 11.93 -15.07
CA ALA A 293 -2.26 11.27 -16.37
C ALA A 293 -1.59 12.16 -17.46
N GLU A 294 -1.82 13.47 -17.41
CA GLU A 294 -1.20 14.46 -18.31
C GLU A 294 0.27 14.74 -17.98
N ALA A 295 0.66 14.71 -16.68
CA ALA A 295 2.02 14.97 -16.22
C ALA A 295 2.97 13.79 -16.49
N LEU A 296 2.47 12.56 -16.38
CA LEU A 296 3.29 11.36 -16.30
C LEU A 296 4.25 11.16 -17.49
N PRO A 297 3.89 11.39 -18.76
CA PRO A 297 4.82 11.23 -19.87
C PRO A 297 6.08 12.11 -19.72
N GLU A 298 5.90 13.37 -19.36
CA GLU A 298 7.01 14.30 -19.14
C GLU A 298 7.77 13.99 -17.84
N LEU A 299 7.09 13.59 -16.79
CA LEU A 299 7.72 13.17 -15.54
C LEU A 299 8.67 11.98 -15.77
N LEU A 300 8.22 10.94 -16.47
CA LEU A 300 9.05 9.78 -16.81
C LEU A 300 10.27 10.17 -17.65
N ARG A 301 10.09 11.10 -18.61
CA ARG A 301 11.20 11.65 -19.40
C ARG A 301 12.22 12.37 -18.52
N ARG A 302 11.76 13.17 -17.55
CA ARG A 302 12.64 13.89 -16.60
C ARG A 302 13.32 12.96 -15.61
N LEU A 303 12.65 11.93 -15.13
CA LEU A 303 13.26 10.89 -14.31
C LEU A 303 14.43 10.24 -15.05
N LYS A 304 14.22 9.86 -16.31
CA LYS A 304 15.29 9.32 -17.16
C LYS A 304 16.44 10.30 -17.33
N ALA A 305 16.16 11.54 -17.72
CA ALA A 305 17.18 12.57 -17.91
C ALA A 305 17.96 12.89 -16.63
N GLY A 306 17.31 12.77 -15.46
CA GLY A 306 17.92 12.91 -14.14
C GLY A 306 18.73 11.69 -13.66
N GLY A 307 18.79 10.62 -14.49
CA GLY A 307 19.50 9.38 -14.15
C GLY A 307 18.79 8.51 -13.13
N TYR A 308 17.48 8.74 -12.87
CA TYR A 308 16.70 7.90 -12.00
C TYR A 308 16.39 6.56 -12.65
N LYS A 309 16.28 5.53 -11.80
CA LYS A 309 16.07 4.13 -12.19
C LYS A 309 14.79 3.62 -11.52
N ILE A 310 13.93 2.96 -12.28
CA ILE A 310 12.70 2.41 -11.72
C ILE A 310 12.95 1.05 -11.09
N VAL A 311 12.49 0.91 -9.84
CA VAL A 311 12.44 -0.36 -9.13
C VAL A 311 11.00 -0.85 -9.10
N GLN A 312 10.76 -2.07 -9.57
CA GLN A 312 9.47 -2.74 -9.44
C GLN A 312 9.44 -3.55 -8.14
N MET A 313 8.40 -3.36 -7.34
CA MET A 313 8.16 -4.20 -6.16
C MET A 313 7.13 -5.27 -6.49
N LYS A 314 7.44 -6.52 -6.16
CA LYS A 314 6.54 -7.68 -6.31
C LYS A 314 6.50 -8.47 -5.01
N PRO A 315 5.35 -9.02 -4.60
CA PRO A 315 5.32 -9.91 -3.44
C PRO A 315 5.87 -11.29 -3.81
N LYS A 316 6.47 -11.99 -2.85
CA LYS A 316 6.82 -13.41 -2.98
C LYS A 316 5.60 -14.33 -3.02
N GLY A 317 4.51 -13.92 -2.37
CA GLY A 317 3.27 -14.68 -2.26
C GLY A 317 2.05 -13.88 -2.69
N THR A 318 0.89 -14.49 -2.56
CA THR A 318 -0.42 -13.88 -2.83
C THR A 318 -1.23 -13.80 -1.54
N LEU A 319 -2.21 -12.88 -1.50
CA LEU A 319 -3.11 -12.75 -0.37
C LEU A 319 -4.34 -13.64 -0.56
N GLU A 320 -4.55 -14.56 0.38
CA GLU A 320 -5.83 -15.26 0.51
C GLU A 320 -6.85 -14.32 1.14
N THR A 321 -7.91 -13.98 0.38
CA THR A 321 -9.03 -13.19 0.89
C THR A 321 -9.95 -14.04 1.77
N LEU A 322 -10.70 -13.40 2.64
CA LEU A 322 -11.63 -14.09 3.53
C LEU A 322 -12.97 -14.31 2.83
N ALA A 323 -13.46 -15.56 2.83
CA ALA A 323 -14.67 -15.96 2.10
C ALA A 323 -15.90 -15.13 2.50
N GLU A 324 -16.00 -14.76 3.78
CA GLU A 324 -17.11 -13.91 4.29
C GLU A 324 -17.16 -12.54 3.58
N TYR A 325 -16.01 -11.94 3.28
CA TYR A 325 -15.92 -10.65 2.59
C TYR A 325 -16.06 -10.80 1.07
N ASP A 326 -15.58 -11.92 0.52
CA ASP A 326 -15.87 -12.27 -0.89
C ASP A 326 -17.37 -12.35 -1.13
N ASP A 327 -18.11 -13.01 -0.23
CA ASP A 327 -19.58 -13.11 -0.28
C ASP A 327 -20.27 -11.74 -0.12
N MET A 328 -19.75 -10.88 0.78
CA MET A 328 -20.29 -9.53 0.97
C MET A 328 -20.15 -8.70 -0.30
N VAL A 329 -18.95 -8.65 -0.89
CA VAL A 329 -18.70 -7.89 -2.11
C VAL A 329 -19.52 -8.43 -3.28
N GLN A 330 -19.66 -9.75 -3.40
CA GLN A 330 -20.49 -10.36 -4.44
C GLN A 330 -21.97 -9.97 -4.32
N LYS A 331 -22.49 -9.86 -3.10
CA LYS A 331 -23.86 -9.39 -2.84
C LYS A 331 -24.03 -7.91 -3.15
N ASP A 332 -23.06 -7.08 -2.74
CA ASP A 332 -23.07 -5.63 -3.03
C ASP A 332 -23.01 -5.35 -4.54
N GLY A 333 -22.24 -6.15 -5.31
CA GLY A 333 -22.15 -6.05 -6.77
C GLY A 333 -23.40 -6.49 -7.54
N LYS A 334 -24.36 -7.16 -6.88
CA LYS A 334 -25.64 -7.55 -7.46
C LYS A 334 -26.75 -6.50 -7.35
N VAL A 335 -26.46 -5.32 -6.83
CA VAL A 335 -27.42 -4.20 -6.84
C VAL A 335 -27.76 -3.88 -8.30
N PRO A 336 -29.03 -3.98 -8.74
CA PRO A 336 -29.39 -3.71 -10.13
C PRO A 336 -29.02 -2.27 -10.47
N VAL A 337 -28.07 -2.07 -11.36
CA VAL A 337 -27.91 -0.78 -12.01
C VAL A 337 -29.22 -0.48 -12.72
N SER A 338 -29.77 0.70 -12.52
CA SER A 338 -31.02 1.16 -13.12
C SER A 338 -31.05 1.08 -14.67
N SER A 339 -29.95 0.73 -15.29
CA SER A 339 -29.78 0.46 -16.72
C SER A 339 -30.24 -0.93 -17.18
N ALA A 340 -30.67 -1.81 -16.27
CA ALA A 340 -31.22 -3.13 -16.63
C ALA A 340 -32.67 -3.07 -17.12
N ARG A 341 -33.28 -1.89 -17.40
CA ARG A 341 -34.51 -1.79 -18.14
C ARG A 341 -34.26 -2.18 -19.59
N PRO A 342 -34.98 -3.20 -20.13
CA PRO A 342 -34.83 -3.51 -21.55
C PRO A 342 -35.12 -2.29 -22.40
N VAL A 343 -34.21 -1.93 -23.28
CA VAL A 343 -34.30 -0.75 -24.18
C VAL A 343 -35.62 -0.80 -25.01
N ALA A 344 -36.10 -2.00 -25.31
CA ALA A 344 -37.36 -2.23 -26.00
C ALA A 344 -38.61 -1.71 -25.27
N SER A 345 -38.54 -1.42 -23.97
CA SER A 345 -39.69 -0.90 -23.21
C SER A 345 -39.71 0.63 -23.09
N VAL A 346 -38.64 1.32 -23.59
CA VAL A 346 -38.48 2.79 -23.44
C VAL A 346 -38.79 3.52 -24.74
N VAL A 347 -38.69 2.87 -25.89
CA VAL A 347 -38.96 3.49 -27.19
C VAL A 347 -40.08 2.67 -27.88
N GLN A 348 -41.31 3.22 -27.90
CA GLN A 348 -42.39 2.74 -28.77
C GLN A 348 -42.42 3.60 -30.02
N THR A 349 -42.23 2.98 -31.17
CA THR A 349 -42.46 3.63 -32.45
C THR A 349 -43.98 3.80 -32.63
N VAL A 350 -44.46 5.03 -32.59
CA VAL A 350 -45.85 5.35 -32.97
C VAL A 350 -45.83 5.52 -34.49
N SER A 351 -46.37 4.53 -35.22
CA SER A 351 -46.68 4.68 -36.65
C SER A 351 -47.83 5.64 -36.83
N GLN A 352 -47.60 6.71 -37.62
CA GLN A 352 -48.65 7.60 -38.10
C GLN A 352 -49.49 6.93 -39.14
#